data_68f0dfe877049fc1b85db657d32ebd06
#
_entry.id   68f0dfe877049fc1b85db657d32ebd06
#
_cell.length_a   1.000
_cell.length_b   1.000
_cell.length_c   1.000
_cell.angle_alpha   90.00
_cell.angle_beta   90.00
_cell.angle_gamma   90.00
#
_symmetry.space_group_name_H-M   'P 1'
#
loop_
_entity.id
_entity.type
_entity.pdbx_description
1 polymer ?
#
loop_
_entity_poly.entity_id
_entity_poly.type
_entity_poly.pdbx_seq_one_letter_code
_entity_poly.pdbx_strand_id
1 'polypeptide(L)'
;MKALKTVENKSDPCGGRYVYVHDLPSRFNEDMLKQCRSLSKWTNMCKFTTNAGLGPPLENTEGVFSDNGWYATNQFAVDVIFSNRMKQYECLTKDSSLAAAIFVPFYAGFDIARYLWGYNISMRDAASLDLVDWLQKRPEWGIMGGKDHFLVAGRITWDFRRLSEEETDWGNKLLFLPAAKNMSMLVVESSPWNANDFAIPYPTYFHPSKDAEVFAWQDRMMNLDRKWLFCFAGAPRPDNPKSIRGQIIDQCKNSDVGKLLECDLGESKCHSPSSIMQMFQSSVFCLQPQGDSYTRRSAFDSMLAGCIPVFFHPGSAYTQYTWHLPKNYTKYSVFIPEDDLRKRNISLEERLSQIPPDQVKMMREEVINLIPRLIYADPRSKLDSHKDAFDVSVQAIIDKVTRMRKDIIEGRTNDDFIEELSWKYALLDEGEYVGVHEWDPFFSKPKPNDGNSDSDGSGSSAEAAKNSWKNEQRQHS
;
A
#
# COMPACT_ATOMS: atom_id res chain seq x y z
N MET A 1 -32.29 -16.29 -10.91
CA MET A 1 -31.59 -15.00 -11.02
C MET A 1 -32.57 -13.88 -11.25
N LYS A 2 -32.78 -12.99 -10.29
CA LYS A 2 -33.56 -11.75 -10.52
C LYS A 2 -32.64 -10.80 -11.28
N ALA A 3 -33.06 -10.39 -12.48
CA ALA A 3 -32.33 -9.46 -13.32
C ALA A 3 -32.06 -8.14 -12.54
N LEU A 4 -30.80 -7.81 -12.33
CA LEU A 4 -30.37 -6.50 -11.90
C LEU A 4 -30.71 -5.52 -13.04
N LYS A 5 -31.76 -4.74 -12.86
CA LYS A 5 -32.06 -3.63 -13.76
C LYS A 5 -31.06 -2.52 -13.51
N THR A 6 -30.18 -2.26 -14.44
CA THR A 6 -29.49 -0.98 -14.55
C THR A 6 -30.52 0.07 -14.92
N VAL A 7 -30.98 0.82 -13.95
CA VAL A 7 -31.80 2.01 -14.19
C VAL A 7 -30.84 3.17 -14.45
N GLU A 8 -30.55 3.42 -15.71
CA GLU A 8 -29.98 4.71 -16.13
C GLU A 8 -31.08 5.77 -15.94
N ASN A 9 -31.14 6.31 -14.75
CA ASN A 9 -32.02 7.42 -14.47
C ASN A 9 -31.21 8.71 -14.57
N LYS A 10 -31.54 9.60 -15.49
CA LYS A 10 -30.86 10.90 -15.72
C LYS A 10 -30.89 11.83 -14.49
N SER A 11 -31.54 11.45 -13.40
CA SER A 11 -31.60 12.16 -12.12
C SER A 11 -30.81 11.49 -10.99
N ASP A 12 -30.09 10.41 -11.25
CA ASP A 12 -29.28 9.71 -10.22
C ASP A 12 -27.95 10.42 -10.02
N PRO A 13 -27.74 11.13 -8.89
CA PRO A 13 -26.52 11.88 -8.63
C PRO A 13 -25.27 10.99 -8.52
N CYS A 14 -25.45 9.71 -8.22
CA CYS A 14 -24.38 8.74 -8.08
C CYS A 14 -24.11 7.94 -9.37
N GLY A 15 -24.98 8.05 -10.38
CA GLY A 15 -24.84 7.32 -11.63
C GLY A 15 -24.70 5.80 -11.45
N GLY A 16 -25.42 5.22 -10.49
CA GLY A 16 -25.34 3.79 -10.19
C GLY A 16 -24.11 3.35 -9.38
N ARG A 17 -23.27 4.28 -8.92
CA ARG A 17 -22.02 3.96 -8.16
C ARG A 17 -22.24 3.89 -6.65
N TYR A 18 -23.33 3.29 -6.23
CA TYR A 18 -23.63 3.13 -4.81
C TYR A 18 -22.75 2.08 -4.14
N VAL A 19 -22.38 2.33 -2.91
CA VAL A 19 -21.70 1.37 -2.03
C VAL A 19 -22.62 1.03 -0.86
N TYR A 20 -22.85 -0.25 -0.65
CA TYR A 20 -23.46 -0.76 0.57
C TYR A 20 -22.38 -1.11 1.58
N VAL A 21 -22.58 -0.76 2.84
CA VAL A 21 -21.65 -1.08 3.94
C VAL A 21 -22.34 -2.09 4.84
N HIS A 22 -21.70 -3.24 5.06
CA HIS A 22 -22.20 -4.21 6.02
C HIS A 22 -22.18 -3.65 7.44
N ASP A 23 -23.25 -3.87 8.17
CA ASP A 23 -23.32 -3.62 9.61
C ASP A 23 -22.73 -4.82 10.35
N LEU A 24 -21.38 -4.81 10.46
CA LEU A 24 -20.64 -5.88 11.14
C LEU A 24 -20.79 -5.78 12.64
N PRO A 25 -20.83 -6.92 13.38
CA PRO A 25 -20.66 -6.93 14.81
C PRO A 25 -19.39 -6.18 15.25
N SER A 26 -19.50 -5.38 16.32
CA SER A 26 -18.44 -4.46 16.79
C SER A 26 -17.10 -5.13 17.10
N ARG A 27 -17.10 -6.47 17.36
CA ARG A 27 -15.87 -7.24 17.56
C ARG A 27 -14.93 -7.23 16.36
N PHE A 28 -15.44 -6.97 15.16
CA PHE A 28 -14.64 -6.89 13.94
C PHE A 28 -14.02 -5.51 13.69
N ASN A 29 -14.41 -4.48 14.44
CA ASN A 29 -13.96 -3.11 14.23
C ASN A 29 -13.90 -2.28 15.52
N GLU A 30 -15.00 -1.69 15.97
CA GLU A 30 -15.02 -0.70 17.05
C GLU A 30 -14.49 -1.22 18.39
N ASP A 31 -14.71 -2.50 18.74
CA ASP A 31 -14.20 -3.08 19.97
C ASP A 31 -12.68 -3.22 19.95
N MET A 32 -12.07 -3.37 18.76
CA MET A 32 -10.61 -3.34 18.64
C MET A 32 -10.05 -1.97 19.01
N LEU A 33 -10.72 -0.88 18.62
CA LEU A 33 -10.30 0.48 18.97
C LEU A 33 -10.40 0.75 20.48
N LYS A 34 -11.43 0.19 21.14
CA LYS A 34 -11.53 0.24 22.62
C LYS A 34 -10.37 -0.49 23.30
N GLN A 35 -9.85 -1.53 22.67
CA GLN A 35 -8.74 -2.35 23.14
C GLN A 35 -7.40 -1.93 22.49
N CYS A 36 -7.25 -0.67 22.13
CA CYS A 36 -6.13 -0.16 21.34
C CYS A 36 -4.73 -0.47 21.89
N ARG A 37 -4.58 -0.68 23.20
CA ARG A 37 -3.30 -1.08 23.82
C ARG A 37 -2.86 -2.49 23.42
N SER A 38 -3.81 -3.37 23.09
CA SER A 38 -3.54 -4.75 22.68
C SER A 38 -3.24 -4.90 21.19
N LEU A 39 -3.38 -3.85 20.40
CA LEU A 39 -3.18 -3.87 18.93
C LEU A 39 -1.71 -3.97 18.51
N SER A 40 -0.78 -3.80 19.44
CA SER A 40 0.65 -4.01 19.19
C SER A 40 1.33 -4.36 20.52
N LYS A 41 2.24 -5.32 20.47
CA LYS A 41 3.05 -5.69 21.63
C LYS A 41 4.04 -4.59 22.03
N TRP A 42 4.48 -3.78 21.06
CA TRP A 42 5.59 -2.86 21.21
C TRP A 42 5.16 -1.39 21.28
N THR A 43 4.04 -1.07 20.68
CA THR A 43 3.60 0.31 20.48
C THR A 43 2.23 0.52 21.11
N ASN A 44 2.07 1.54 21.93
CA ASN A 44 0.75 1.97 22.36
C ASN A 44 -0.03 2.57 21.18
N MET A 45 -0.87 1.73 20.56
CA MET A 45 -1.65 2.13 19.38
C MET A 45 -2.77 3.13 19.69
N CYS A 46 -3.12 3.34 20.96
CA CYS A 46 -4.23 4.24 21.32
C CYS A 46 -4.02 5.68 20.80
N LYS A 47 -2.78 6.17 20.81
CA LYS A 47 -2.48 7.47 20.24
C LYS A 47 -2.68 7.55 18.72
N PHE A 48 -2.47 6.43 18.01
CA PHE A 48 -2.57 6.37 16.54
C PHE A 48 -3.98 6.07 16.05
N THR A 49 -4.88 5.64 16.91
CA THR A 49 -6.31 5.44 16.58
C THR A 49 -7.16 6.70 16.81
N THR A 50 -6.58 7.75 17.36
CA THR A 50 -7.24 9.06 17.52
C THR A 50 -7.41 9.76 16.17
N ASN A 51 -8.22 10.83 16.15
CA ASN A 51 -8.47 11.64 14.96
C ASN A 51 -8.87 10.80 13.74
N ALA A 52 -9.83 9.87 13.93
CA ALA A 52 -10.31 8.96 12.88
C ALA A 52 -9.20 8.09 12.25
N GLY A 53 -8.17 7.74 13.02
CA GLY A 53 -7.04 6.92 12.58
C GLY A 53 -5.81 7.70 12.11
N LEU A 54 -5.88 9.04 12.06
CA LEU A 54 -4.75 9.88 11.65
C LEU A 54 -3.65 9.96 12.72
N GLY A 55 -3.98 9.69 13.97
CA GLY A 55 -3.04 9.85 15.09
C GLY A 55 -2.97 11.30 15.61
N PRO A 56 -1.98 11.63 16.44
CA PRO A 56 -1.83 12.97 16.98
C PRO A 56 -1.38 13.97 15.90
N PRO A 57 -1.82 15.25 15.99
CA PRO A 57 -1.35 16.28 15.07
C PRO A 57 0.16 16.52 15.24
N LEU A 58 0.82 16.89 14.15
CA LEU A 58 2.22 17.31 14.10
C LEU A 58 2.29 18.83 14.12
N GLU A 59 3.12 19.36 15.00
CA GLU A 59 3.40 20.80 15.05
C GLU A 59 4.47 21.17 14.02
N ASN A 60 4.27 22.30 13.35
CA ASN A 60 5.22 22.82 12.35
C ASN A 60 6.30 23.69 13.00
N THR A 61 7.03 23.15 13.98
CA THR A 61 8.05 23.91 14.72
C THR A 61 9.30 24.23 13.91
N GLU A 62 9.58 23.41 12.87
CA GLU A 62 10.80 23.50 12.06
C GLU A 62 10.53 24.05 10.65
N GLY A 63 9.32 24.47 10.36
CA GLY A 63 8.92 24.92 9.02
C GLY A 63 8.93 23.82 7.94
N VAL A 64 8.93 22.56 8.34
CA VAL A 64 8.94 21.41 7.43
C VAL A 64 7.56 21.11 6.88
N PHE A 65 6.53 21.31 7.68
CA PHE A 65 5.12 21.07 7.34
C PHE A 65 4.41 22.36 6.93
N SER A 66 3.21 22.25 6.41
CA SER A 66 2.25 23.35 6.40
C SER A 66 1.49 23.41 7.73
N ASP A 67 0.77 24.50 7.98
CA ASP A 67 0.13 24.73 9.27
C ASP A 67 -0.98 23.74 9.62
N ASN A 68 -1.59 23.09 8.61
CA ASN A 68 -2.73 22.22 8.79
C ASN A 68 -2.56 20.89 8.05
N GLY A 69 -3.30 19.87 8.49
CA GLY A 69 -3.42 18.58 7.81
C GLY A 69 -2.29 17.59 8.10
N TRP A 70 -1.44 17.85 9.09
CA TRP A 70 -0.30 16.98 9.41
C TRP A 70 -0.51 16.21 10.70
N TYR A 71 -0.28 14.89 10.63
CA TYR A 71 -0.48 13.97 11.74
C TYR A 71 0.63 12.91 11.79
N ALA A 72 0.96 12.46 13.01
CA ALA A 72 1.88 11.33 13.22
C ALA A 72 1.17 9.99 12.90
N THR A 73 0.76 9.83 11.67
CA THR A 73 -0.04 8.69 11.21
C THR A 73 0.78 7.40 11.21
N ASN A 74 0.22 6.34 11.79
CA ASN A 74 0.82 5.02 11.72
C ASN A 74 0.64 4.44 10.31
N GLN A 75 1.69 3.81 9.77
CA GLN A 75 1.68 3.24 8.41
C GLN A 75 0.62 2.14 8.19
N PHE A 76 0.11 1.53 9.25
CA PHE A 76 -0.89 0.47 9.21
C PHE A 76 -2.27 0.93 9.72
N ALA A 77 -2.50 2.24 9.81
CA ALA A 77 -3.79 2.79 10.27
C ALA A 77 -4.84 2.90 9.15
N VAL A 78 -4.53 2.45 7.94
CA VAL A 78 -5.41 2.62 6.77
C VAL A 78 -6.77 1.93 6.94
N ASP A 79 -6.88 0.85 7.70
CA ASP A 79 -8.17 0.19 8.04
C ASP A 79 -9.16 1.21 8.63
N VAL A 80 -8.70 1.99 9.61
CA VAL A 80 -9.53 2.98 10.33
C VAL A 80 -9.77 4.22 9.47
N ILE A 81 -8.72 4.72 8.81
CA ILE A 81 -8.81 5.90 7.93
C ILE A 81 -9.83 5.63 6.82
N PHE A 82 -9.70 4.51 6.12
CA PHE A 82 -10.55 4.14 5.00
C PHE A 82 -12.00 3.92 5.45
N SER A 83 -12.23 3.26 6.58
CA SER A 83 -13.57 3.04 7.11
C SER A 83 -14.25 4.36 7.53
N ASN A 84 -13.51 5.30 8.10
CA ASN A 84 -14.05 6.61 8.44
C ASN A 84 -14.28 7.48 7.18
N ARG A 85 -13.42 7.39 6.16
CA ARG A 85 -13.67 8.02 4.85
C ARG A 85 -14.92 7.42 4.19
N MET A 86 -15.13 6.10 4.28
CA MET A 86 -16.33 5.45 3.75
C MET A 86 -17.61 5.99 4.38
N LYS A 87 -17.62 6.32 5.68
CA LYS A 87 -18.78 6.94 6.34
C LYS A 87 -19.15 8.31 5.73
N GLN A 88 -18.22 8.97 5.04
CA GLN A 88 -18.43 10.26 4.36
C GLN A 88 -18.66 10.10 2.84
N TYR A 89 -18.64 8.87 2.32
CA TYR A 89 -18.85 8.63 0.90
C TYR A 89 -20.28 9.02 0.52
N GLU A 90 -20.43 9.95 -0.43
CA GLU A 90 -21.73 10.54 -0.76
C GLU A 90 -22.73 9.57 -1.43
N CYS A 91 -22.19 8.49 -2.03
CA CYS A 91 -23.00 7.48 -2.71
C CYS A 91 -23.17 6.21 -1.87
N LEU A 92 -23.37 6.36 -0.56
CA LEU A 92 -23.79 5.25 0.29
C LEU A 92 -25.24 4.90 0.07
N THR A 93 -25.56 3.60 0.12
CA THR A 93 -26.93 3.10 0.12
C THR A 93 -27.19 2.15 1.29
N LYS A 94 -28.43 2.16 1.78
CA LYS A 94 -28.93 1.15 2.72
C LYS A 94 -29.60 -0.03 2.04
N ASP A 95 -29.85 0.08 0.74
CA ASP A 95 -30.40 -0.97 -0.10
C ASP A 95 -29.28 -1.67 -0.86
N SER A 96 -28.91 -2.87 -0.42
CA SER A 96 -27.85 -3.67 -1.05
C SER A 96 -28.15 -4.04 -2.50
N SER A 97 -29.42 -4.02 -2.92
CA SER A 97 -29.80 -4.31 -4.30
C SER A 97 -29.38 -3.23 -5.31
N LEU A 98 -29.16 -2.00 -4.82
CA LEU A 98 -28.69 -0.87 -5.61
C LEU A 98 -27.16 -0.76 -5.64
N ALA A 99 -26.46 -1.52 -4.78
CA ALA A 99 -25.05 -1.37 -4.60
C ALA A 99 -24.23 -1.86 -5.81
N ALA A 100 -23.34 -1.02 -6.30
CA ALA A 100 -22.31 -1.40 -7.27
C ALA A 100 -21.23 -2.27 -6.61
N ALA A 101 -20.90 -2.00 -5.35
CA ALA A 101 -19.96 -2.79 -4.55
C ALA A 101 -20.38 -2.79 -3.06
N ILE A 102 -19.90 -3.76 -2.31
CA ILE A 102 -20.24 -3.98 -0.90
C ILE A 102 -18.98 -3.89 -0.04
N PHE A 103 -18.92 -2.91 0.86
CA PHE A 103 -17.81 -2.71 1.77
C PHE A 103 -17.98 -3.51 3.06
N VAL A 104 -16.93 -4.20 3.47
CA VAL A 104 -16.85 -5.00 4.69
C VAL A 104 -15.90 -4.28 5.66
N PRO A 105 -16.41 -3.55 6.67
CA PRO A 105 -15.58 -2.72 7.56
C PRO A 105 -14.90 -3.56 8.67
N PHE A 106 -14.07 -4.52 8.28
CA PHE A 106 -13.25 -5.34 9.15
C PHE A 106 -11.85 -4.76 9.28
N TYR A 107 -11.38 -4.50 10.50
CA TYR A 107 -10.03 -4.01 10.74
C TYR A 107 -9.01 -5.16 10.75
N ALA A 108 -8.86 -5.78 9.59
CA ALA A 108 -8.06 -7.00 9.41
C ALA A 108 -6.59 -6.80 9.78
N GLY A 109 -6.03 -5.63 9.44
CA GLY A 109 -4.64 -5.29 9.77
C GLY A 109 -4.41 -5.16 11.26
N PHE A 110 -5.36 -4.59 11.99
CA PHE A 110 -5.29 -4.48 13.45
C PHE A 110 -5.55 -5.82 14.14
N ASP A 111 -6.45 -6.62 13.58
CA ASP A 111 -6.70 -7.95 14.13
C ASP A 111 -5.46 -8.82 14.11
N ILE A 112 -4.83 -9.00 12.94
CA ILE A 112 -3.64 -9.84 12.84
C ILE A 112 -2.45 -9.25 13.62
N ALA A 113 -2.29 -7.91 13.67
CA ALA A 113 -1.20 -7.28 14.39
C ALA A 113 -1.13 -7.67 15.87
N ARG A 114 -2.28 -7.92 16.51
CA ARG A 114 -2.35 -8.40 17.90
C ARG A 114 -1.72 -9.75 18.10
N TYR A 115 -1.80 -10.63 17.09
CA TYR A 115 -1.53 -12.05 17.20
C TYR A 115 -0.30 -12.54 16.43
N LEU A 116 0.40 -11.65 15.72
CA LEU A 116 1.62 -12.02 14.97
C LEU A 116 2.72 -12.58 15.85
N TRP A 117 2.72 -12.26 17.16
CA TRP A 117 3.81 -12.57 18.08
C TRP A 117 3.33 -13.32 19.32
N GLY A 118 3.78 -14.58 19.45
CA GLY A 118 3.54 -15.36 20.66
C GLY A 118 2.14 -15.99 20.77
N TYR A 119 1.38 -16.00 19.68
CA TYR A 119 0.07 -16.63 19.62
C TYR A 119 0.05 -17.76 18.60
N ASN A 120 -0.76 -18.79 18.88
CA ASN A 120 -0.93 -19.93 18.00
C ASN A 120 -1.77 -19.58 16.76
N ILE A 121 -1.75 -20.47 15.75
CA ILE A 121 -2.46 -20.27 14.48
C ILE A 121 -3.97 -20.18 14.66
N SER A 122 -4.55 -20.91 15.62
CA SER A 122 -5.98 -20.85 15.93
C SER A 122 -6.41 -19.44 16.35
N MET A 123 -5.63 -18.78 17.20
CA MET A 123 -5.87 -17.38 17.60
C MET A 123 -5.70 -16.41 16.41
N ARG A 124 -4.68 -16.63 15.59
CA ARG A 124 -4.41 -15.78 14.41
C ARG A 124 -5.51 -15.87 13.35
N ASP A 125 -6.15 -17.02 13.20
CA ASP A 125 -7.18 -17.26 12.19
C ASP A 125 -8.60 -16.97 12.69
N ALA A 126 -8.83 -16.90 14.00
CA ALA A 126 -10.17 -16.91 14.61
C ALA A 126 -11.11 -15.83 14.02
N ALA A 127 -10.67 -14.58 13.97
CA ALA A 127 -11.51 -13.49 13.46
C ALA A 127 -11.76 -13.60 11.95
N SER A 128 -10.78 -14.06 11.19
CA SER A 128 -10.91 -14.28 9.74
C SER A 128 -11.93 -15.38 9.42
N LEU A 129 -11.92 -16.47 10.16
CA LEU A 129 -12.89 -17.57 10.02
C LEU A 129 -14.30 -17.13 10.42
N ASP A 130 -14.42 -16.45 11.57
CA ASP A 130 -15.70 -15.90 12.06
C ASP A 130 -16.29 -14.87 11.06
N LEU A 131 -15.46 -14.00 10.49
CA LEU A 131 -15.91 -13.05 9.46
C LEU A 131 -16.47 -13.75 8.22
N VAL A 132 -15.74 -14.72 7.69
CA VAL A 132 -16.16 -15.44 6.47
C VAL A 132 -17.46 -16.22 6.72
N ASP A 133 -17.57 -16.90 7.87
CA ASP A 133 -18.80 -17.58 8.27
C ASP A 133 -19.98 -16.60 8.40
N TRP A 134 -19.74 -15.42 9.00
CA TRP A 134 -20.75 -14.38 9.11
C TRP A 134 -21.21 -13.87 7.74
N LEU A 135 -20.27 -13.56 6.82
CA LEU A 135 -20.56 -13.05 5.49
C LEU A 135 -21.36 -14.06 4.65
N GLN A 136 -20.98 -15.34 4.67
CA GLN A 136 -21.65 -16.39 3.89
C GLN A 136 -23.12 -16.60 4.29
N LYS A 137 -23.49 -16.19 5.50
CA LYS A 137 -24.88 -16.25 5.99
C LYS A 137 -25.71 -15.02 5.57
N ARG A 138 -25.12 -14.02 4.92
CA ARG A 138 -25.83 -12.83 4.49
C ARG A 138 -26.50 -13.03 3.13
N PRO A 139 -27.71 -12.47 2.92
CA PRO A 139 -28.39 -12.55 1.62
C PRO A 139 -27.57 -11.88 0.50
N GLU A 140 -26.84 -10.82 0.79
CA GLU A 140 -25.95 -10.11 -0.13
C GLU A 140 -24.89 -11.05 -0.71
N TRP A 141 -24.33 -11.93 0.12
CA TRP A 141 -23.33 -12.91 -0.32
C TRP A 141 -23.84 -13.83 -1.41
N GLY A 142 -25.10 -14.25 -1.30
CA GLY A 142 -25.75 -15.16 -2.25
C GLY A 142 -25.89 -14.60 -3.68
N ILE A 143 -25.75 -13.27 -3.85
CA ILE A 143 -25.96 -12.63 -5.16
C ILE A 143 -24.79 -12.90 -6.10
N MET A 144 -23.56 -12.66 -5.65
CA MET A 144 -22.34 -12.80 -6.44
C MET A 144 -21.28 -13.71 -5.78
N GLY A 145 -21.63 -14.42 -4.71
CA GLY A 145 -20.68 -15.29 -3.99
C GLY A 145 -19.48 -14.55 -3.42
N GLY A 146 -19.65 -13.29 -3.03
CA GLY A 146 -18.60 -12.43 -2.49
C GLY A 146 -17.77 -11.66 -3.52
N LYS A 147 -18.01 -11.84 -4.83
CA LYS A 147 -17.23 -11.15 -5.88
C LYS A 147 -17.42 -9.63 -5.92
N ASP A 148 -18.52 -9.14 -5.37
CA ASP A 148 -18.84 -7.72 -5.20
C ASP A 148 -18.46 -7.16 -3.83
N HIS A 149 -17.90 -8.00 -2.95
CA HIS A 149 -17.45 -7.59 -1.62
C HIS A 149 -15.98 -7.16 -1.65
N PHE A 150 -15.67 -6.12 -0.89
CA PHE A 150 -14.29 -5.71 -0.67
C PHE A 150 -14.05 -5.25 0.77
N LEU A 151 -12.83 -5.38 1.22
CA LEU A 151 -12.36 -4.87 2.51
C LEU A 151 -10.95 -4.29 2.41
N VAL A 152 -10.57 -3.52 3.41
CA VAL A 152 -9.20 -3.06 3.59
C VAL A 152 -8.51 -3.95 4.62
N ALA A 153 -7.40 -4.54 4.21
CA ALA A 153 -6.50 -5.27 5.09
C ALA A 153 -5.19 -4.45 5.17
N GLY A 154 -5.15 -3.50 6.07
CA GLY A 154 -4.20 -2.38 6.13
C GLY A 154 -2.75 -2.75 6.44
N ARG A 155 -2.31 -3.93 6.04
CA ARG A 155 -0.94 -4.43 6.16
C ARG A 155 -0.49 -5.05 4.83
N ILE A 156 0.73 -5.56 4.80
CA ILE A 156 1.24 -6.28 3.62
C ILE A 156 0.53 -7.63 3.47
N THR A 157 0.35 -8.07 2.23
CA THR A 157 -0.37 -9.31 1.92
C THR A 157 0.18 -10.54 2.65
N TRP A 158 1.47 -10.55 2.96
CA TRP A 158 2.16 -11.67 3.62
C TRP A 158 1.67 -11.93 5.04
N ASP A 159 1.13 -10.93 5.71
CA ASP A 159 0.50 -11.07 7.03
C ASP A 159 -0.81 -11.88 6.97
N PHE A 160 -1.38 -12.08 5.76
CA PHE A 160 -2.66 -12.74 5.52
C PHE A 160 -2.56 -14.00 4.64
N ARG A 161 -1.33 -14.43 4.30
CA ARG A 161 -1.08 -15.55 3.37
C ARG A 161 -0.16 -16.61 3.99
N ARG A 162 -0.50 -17.09 5.20
CA ARG A 162 0.23 -18.19 5.81
C ARG A 162 0.13 -19.43 4.93
N LEU A 163 1.30 -20.02 4.59
CA LEU A 163 1.41 -21.10 3.63
C LEU A 163 1.17 -22.49 4.26
N SER A 164 1.43 -22.65 5.56
CA SER A 164 1.33 -23.95 6.24
C SER A 164 0.52 -23.89 7.54
N GLU A 165 0.27 -25.05 8.15
CA GLU A 165 -0.34 -25.17 9.49
C GLU A 165 0.70 -25.22 10.60
N GLU A 166 1.95 -24.88 10.32
CA GLU A 166 2.98 -24.83 11.34
C GLU A 166 2.89 -23.54 12.16
N GLU A 167 2.98 -23.67 13.47
CA GLU A 167 2.92 -22.53 14.41
C GLU A 167 4.01 -21.49 14.16
N THR A 168 5.13 -21.91 13.58
CA THR A 168 6.27 -21.05 13.25
C THR A 168 6.06 -20.26 11.97
N ASP A 169 5.06 -20.61 11.15
CA ASP A 169 4.77 -19.90 9.93
C ASP A 169 4.04 -18.58 10.18
N TRP A 170 4.29 -17.58 9.32
CA TRP A 170 3.88 -16.20 9.52
C TRP A 170 2.43 -15.93 9.11
N GLY A 171 1.77 -15.04 9.87
CA GLY A 171 0.48 -14.46 9.47
C GLY A 171 -0.72 -15.37 9.73
N ASN A 172 -1.86 -14.98 9.16
CA ASN A 172 -3.10 -15.78 9.12
C ASN A 172 -3.42 -16.23 7.68
N LYS A 173 -4.55 -16.93 7.50
CA LYS A 173 -4.99 -17.46 6.21
C LYS A 173 -6.09 -16.66 5.53
N LEU A 174 -6.40 -15.45 5.95
CA LEU A 174 -7.56 -14.70 5.45
C LEU A 174 -7.64 -14.73 3.91
N LEU A 175 -6.55 -14.40 3.22
CA LEU A 175 -6.52 -14.30 1.76
C LEU A 175 -6.52 -15.66 1.04
N PHE A 176 -6.31 -16.76 1.76
CA PHE A 176 -6.38 -18.12 1.21
C PHE A 176 -7.69 -18.84 1.57
N LEU A 177 -8.55 -18.27 2.43
CA LEU A 177 -9.85 -18.87 2.70
C LEU A 177 -10.67 -18.94 1.40
N PRO A 178 -11.32 -20.09 1.08
CA PRO A 178 -12.01 -20.28 -0.21
C PRO A 178 -13.01 -19.18 -0.54
N ALA A 179 -13.81 -18.75 0.42
CA ALA A 179 -14.77 -17.66 0.23
C ALA A 179 -14.08 -16.30 0.06
N ALA A 180 -13.03 -16.02 0.82
CA ALA A 180 -12.29 -14.77 0.74
C ALA A 180 -11.55 -14.57 -0.59
N LYS A 181 -11.22 -15.67 -1.31
CA LYS A 181 -10.63 -15.60 -2.65
C LYS A 181 -11.54 -14.89 -3.68
N ASN A 182 -12.83 -14.90 -3.47
CA ASN A 182 -13.78 -14.20 -4.33
C ASN A 182 -13.81 -12.67 -4.06
N MET A 183 -13.45 -12.25 -2.86
CA MET A 183 -13.49 -10.85 -2.47
C MET A 183 -12.31 -10.06 -3.05
N SER A 184 -12.43 -8.73 -3.07
CA SER A 184 -11.33 -7.83 -3.35
C SER A 184 -10.74 -7.31 -2.04
N MET A 185 -9.43 -7.55 -1.83
CA MET A 185 -8.71 -7.14 -0.63
C MET A 185 -7.80 -5.96 -0.95
N LEU A 186 -8.02 -4.83 -0.31
CA LEU A 186 -7.15 -3.66 -0.43
C LEU A 186 -6.05 -3.75 0.63
N VAL A 187 -4.81 -3.84 0.20
CA VAL A 187 -3.62 -4.04 1.06
C VAL A 187 -2.60 -2.95 0.78
N VAL A 188 -1.65 -2.69 1.68
CA VAL A 188 -0.57 -1.72 1.39
C VAL A 188 0.54 -2.31 0.52
N GLU A 189 0.62 -3.63 0.44
CA GLU A 189 1.47 -4.37 -0.51
C GLU A 189 0.74 -5.62 -0.97
N SER A 190 0.56 -5.79 -2.28
CA SER A 190 -0.13 -6.94 -2.86
C SER A 190 0.84 -8.04 -3.28
N SER A 191 0.32 -9.28 -3.36
CA SER A 191 1.05 -10.41 -3.91
C SER A 191 1.20 -10.28 -5.43
N PRO A 192 2.39 -10.52 -5.98
CA PRO A 192 2.56 -10.57 -7.43
C PRO A 192 1.93 -11.82 -8.06
N TRP A 193 1.57 -12.83 -7.27
CA TRP A 193 1.09 -14.13 -7.76
C TRP A 193 -0.41 -14.40 -7.53
N ASN A 194 -1.14 -13.47 -6.91
CA ASN A 194 -2.54 -13.67 -6.58
C ASN A 194 -3.41 -12.53 -7.10
N ALA A 195 -4.67 -12.84 -7.45
CA ALA A 195 -5.57 -11.92 -8.13
C ALA A 195 -6.60 -11.24 -7.20
N ASN A 196 -6.67 -11.63 -5.92
CA ASN A 196 -7.69 -11.15 -5.00
C ASN A 196 -7.25 -10.00 -4.09
N ASP A 197 -5.99 -9.54 -4.20
CA ASP A 197 -5.47 -8.39 -3.45
C ASP A 197 -4.93 -7.29 -4.37
N PHE A 198 -5.15 -6.05 -3.96
CA PHE A 198 -4.80 -4.85 -4.72
C PHE A 198 -4.10 -3.86 -3.80
N ALA A 199 -2.93 -3.37 -4.22
CA ALA A 199 -2.18 -2.43 -3.42
C ALA A 199 -2.78 -1.02 -3.51
N ILE A 200 -2.96 -0.42 -2.34
CA ILE A 200 -3.32 0.98 -2.15
C ILE A 200 -2.19 1.71 -1.41
N PRO A 201 -2.05 3.03 -1.55
CA PRO A 201 -0.98 3.78 -0.90
C PRO A 201 -0.92 3.57 0.61
N TYR A 202 0.29 3.52 1.15
CA TYR A 202 0.48 3.70 2.60
C TYR A 202 -0.01 5.08 3.01
N PRO A 203 -0.67 5.24 4.16
CA PRO A 203 -1.00 6.57 4.66
C PRO A 203 0.29 7.34 4.96
N THR A 204 0.36 8.56 4.45
CA THR A 204 1.43 9.52 4.70
C THR A 204 1.17 10.29 5.99
N TYR A 205 1.90 11.38 6.22
CA TYR A 205 1.65 12.30 7.34
C TYR A 205 0.69 13.43 7.00
N PHE A 206 0.35 13.61 5.71
CA PHE A 206 -0.46 14.72 5.22
C PHE A 206 -1.88 14.27 4.88
N HIS A 207 -2.86 14.86 5.57
CA HIS A 207 -4.29 14.57 5.46
C HIS A 207 -5.07 15.89 5.35
N PRO A 208 -5.08 16.51 4.18
CA PRO A 208 -5.72 17.79 3.99
C PRO A 208 -7.25 17.70 4.18
N SER A 209 -7.84 18.77 4.67
CA SER A 209 -9.29 18.90 4.84
C SER A 209 -9.97 19.62 3.68
N LYS A 210 -9.22 20.28 2.81
CA LYS A 210 -9.72 21.04 1.65
C LYS A 210 -8.67 21.16 0.55
N ASP A 211 -9.11 21.36 -0.68
CA ASP A 211 -8.24 21.46 -1.86
C ASP A 211 -7.17 22.56 -1.74
N ALA A 212 -7.50 23.68 -1.11
CA ALA A 212 -6.53 24.78 -0.92
C ALA A 212 -5.26 24.34 -0.17
N GLU A 213 -5.37 23.39 0.76
CA GLU A 213 -4.21 22.83 1.48
C GLU A 213 -3.35 21.96 0.54
N VAL A 214 -3.99 21.23 -0.36
CA VAL A 214 -3.29 20.42 -1.39
C VAL A 214 -2.53 21.33 -2.35
N PHE A 215 -3.20 22.34 -2.91
CA PHE A 215 -2.59 23.29 -3.85
C PHE A 215 -1.43 24.04 -3.22
N ALA A 216 -1.60 24.54 -2.00
CA ALA A 216 -0.53 25.24 -1.29
C ALA A 216 0.68 24.34 -1.04
N TRP A 217 0.46 23.06 -0.73
CA TRP A 217 1.55 22.10 -0.55
C TRP A 217 2.25 21.79 -1.87
N GLN A 218 1.51 21.56 -2.95
CA GLN A 218 2.07 21.31 -4.28
C GLN A 218 2.90 22.49 -4.77
N ASP A 219 2.38 23.72 -4.63
CA ASP A 219 3.09 24.95 -5.00
C ASP A 219 4.39 25.10 -4.19
N ARG A 220 4.34 24.85 -2.89
CA ARG A 220 5.53 24.85 -2.04
C ARG A 220 6.56 23.83 -2.52
N MET A 221 6.17 22.58 -2.80
CA MET A 221 7.10 21.52 -3.26
C MET A 221 7.69 21.84 -4.62
N MET A 222 6.94 22.54 -5.50
CA MET A 222 7.40 22.97 -6.81
C MET A 222 8.53 24.01 -6.72
N ASN A 223 8.43 24.92 -5.76
CA ASN A 223 9.33 26.06 -5.61
C ASN A 223 10.51 25.81 -4.65
N LEU A 224 10.63 24.62 -4.10
CA LEU A 224 11.75 24.28 -3.21
C LEU A 224 13.06 24.08 -3.97
N ASP A 225 14.11 24.76 -3.50
CA ASP A 225 15.49 24.44 -3.86
C ASP A 225 15.95 23.17 -3.17
N ARG A 226 16.63 22.29 -3.92
CA ARG A 226 17.07 20.99 -3.42
C ARG A 226 18.59 20.89 -3.46
N LYS A 227 19.17 20.83 -2.27
CA LYS A 227 20.61 20.83 -2.10
C LYS A 227 21.29 19.54 -2.54
N TRP A 228 20.61 18.39 -2.30
CA TRP A 228 21.21 17.07 -2.47
C TRP A 228 20.72 16.42 -3.77
N LEU A 229 21.65 15.83 -4.53
CA LEU A 229 21.27 15.05 -5.71
C LEU A 229 20.43 13.85 -5.32
N PHE A 230 20.84 13.11 -4.30
CA PHE A 230 20.11 11.95 -3.82
C PHE A 230 20.19 11.80 -2.30
N CYS A 231 19.22 11.06 -1.75
CA CYS A 231 19.21 10.73 -0.32
C CYS A 231 18.70 9.32 -0.04
N PHE A 232 19.11 8.82 1.13
CA PHE A 232 18.57 7.59 1.69
C PHE A 232 18.28 7.74 3.19
N ALA A 233 17.11 7.24 3.64
CA ALA A 233 16.79 7.07 5.05
C ALA A 233 16.57 5.58 5.33
N GLY A 234 17.40 5.00 6.17
CA GLY A 234 17.23 3.60 6.52
C GLY A 234 18.43 2.98 7.24
N ALA A 235 18.19 1.81 7.83
CA ALA A 235 19.20 1.00 8.48
C ALA A 235 19.82 -0.01 7.50
N PRO A 236 21.07 -0.44 7.73
CA PRO A 236 21.66 -1.58 7.03
C PRO A 236 20.88 -2.87 7.35
N ARG A 237 21.07 -3.88 6.50
CA ARG A 237 20.50 -5.21 6.66
C ARG A 237 21.62 -6.26 6.56
N PRO A 238 22.53 -6.35 7.54
CA PRO A 238 23.71 -7.20 7.46
C PRO A 238 23.34 -8.70 7.41
N ASP A 239 22.22 -9.09 8.03
CA ASP A 239 21.76 -10.47 8.05
C ASP A 239 21.04 -10.90 6.74
N ASN A 240 20.85 -9.97 5.81
CA ASN A 240 20.29 -10.24 4.49
C ASN A 240 21.34 -10.04 3.39
N PRO A 241 21.97 -11.12 2.91
CA PRO A 241 23.04 -11.02 1.89
C PRO A 241 22.54 -10.50 0.53
N LYS A 242 21.23 -10.53 0.30
CA LYS A 242 20.61 -9.99 -0.92
C LYS A 242 20.33 -8.48 -0.82
N SER A 243 20.42 -7.88 0.38
CA SER A 243 20.14 -6.45 0.57
C SER A 243 21.23 -5.58 -0.02
N ILE A 244 20.82 -4.60 -0.82
CA ILE A 244 21.71 -3.58 -1.40
C ILE A 244 21.89 -2.35 -0.47
N ARG A 245 21.25 -2.35 0.72
CA ARG A 245 21.24 -1.16 1.60
C ARG A 245 22.62 -0.77 2.10
N GLY A 246 23.49 -1.75 2.38
CA GLY A 246 24.88 -1.47 2.75
C GLY A 246 25.60 -0.67 1.68
N GLN A 247 25.52 -1.11 0.43
CA GLN A 247 26.12 -0.41 -0.71
C GLN A 247 25.55 1.00 -0.93
N ILE A 248 24.23 1.17 -0.75
CA ILE A 248 23.58 2.48 -0.82
C ILE A 248 24.08 3.41 0.30
N ILE A 249 24.19 2.91 1.54
CA ILE A 249 24.70 3.66 2.69
C ILE A 249 26.13 4.11 2.43
N ASP A 250 26.99 3.20 1.95
CA ASP A 250 28.39 3.50 1.64
C ASP A 250 28.49 4.57 0.54
N GLN A 251 27.67 4.47 -0.52
CA GLN A 251 27.67 5.49 -1.57
C GLN A 251 27.16 6.85 -1.06
N CYS A 252 26.13 6.88 -0.20
CA CYS A 252 25.67 8.12 0.43
C CYS A 252 26.75 8.77 1.33
N LYS A 253 27.52 7.94 2.06
CA LYS A 253 28.61 8.44 2.94
C LYS A 253 29.81 8.98 2.16
N ASN A 254 30.10 8.40 1.00
CA ASN A 254 31.29 8.73 0.19
C ASN A 254 31.02 9.76 -0.91
N SER A 255 29.78 10.30 -1.01
CA SER A 255 29.39 11.29 -2.01
C SER A 255 29.15 12.67 -1.38
N ASP A 256 29.74 13.71 -1.98
CA ASP A 256 29.51 15.10 -1.56
C ASP A 256 28.14 15.64 -1.92
N VAL A 257 27.42 14.96 -2.82
CA VAL A 257 26.06 15.31 -3.27
C VAL A 257 24.98 14.35 -2.75
N GLY A 258 25.39 13.33 -2.00
CA GLY A 258 24.52 12.37 -1.33
C GLY A 258 24.18 12.79 0.10
N LYS A 259 22.98 12.45 0.57
CA LYS A 259 22.55 12.66 1.97
C LYS A 259 22.06 11.37 2.58
N LEU A 260 22.63 11.02 3.73
CA LEU A 260 22.21 9.88 4.52
C LEU A 260 21.53 10.32 5.81
N LEU A 261 20.37 9.73 6.10
CA LEU A 261 19.82 9.65 7.44
C LEU A 261 19.96 8.18 7.88
N GLU A 262 21.09 7.88 8.53
CA GLU A 262 21.37 6.53 9.03
C GLU A 262 20.47 6.24 10.22
N CYS A 263 19.75 5.12 10.11
CA CYS A 263 18.83 4.67 11.15
C CYS A 263 19.55 3.63 12.00
N ASP A 264 20.27 4.08 13.01
CA ASP A 264 20.82 3.17 14.01
C ASP A 264 19.73 2.67 14.97
N LEU A 265 20.00 1.48 15.51
CA LEU A 265 19.15 0.80 16.47
C LEU A 265 19.05 1.63 17.77
N GLY A 266 18.00 2.45 17.90
CA GLY A 266 17.74 3.26 19.11
C GLY A 266 17.70 4.77 18.90
N GLU A 267 18.06 5.30 17.71
CA GLU A 267 17.99 6.74 17.48
C GLU A 267 16.59 7.23 17.07
N SER A 268 16.12 8.28 17.76
CA SER A 268 14.80 8.89 17.54
C SER A 268 14.63 9.60 16.19
N LYS A 269 15.73 9.95 15.50
CA LYS A 269 15.70 10.75 14.26
C LYS A 269 14.99 10.05 13.10
N CYS A 270 15.18 8.74 12.95
CA CYS A 270 14.51 7.96 11.90
C CYS A 270 13.01 7.73 12.16
N HIS A 271 12.56 8.00 13.37
CA HIS A 271 11.15 7.95 13.75
C HIS A 271 10.51 9.34 13.79
N SER A 272 11.30 10.39 13.53
CA SER A 272 10.80 11.77 13.48
C SER A 272 10.26 12.08 12.08
N PRO A 273 8.95 12.33 11.94
CA PRO A 273 8.38 12.74 10.66
C PRO A 273 9.03 14.00 10.09
N SER A 274 9.40 14.98 10.93
CA SER A 274 10.06 16.21 10.49
C SER A 274 11.44 15.94 9.91
N SER A 275 12.28 15.12 10.55
CA SER A 275 13.61 14.80 10.05
C SER A 275 13.57 14.09 8.70
N ILE A 276 12.66 13.13 8.52
CA ILE A 276 12.47 12.40 7.27
C ILE A 276 11.98 13.34 6.17
N MET A 277 10.93 14.11 6.44
CA MET A 277 10.36 15.02 5.45
C MET A 277 11.33 16.14 5.07
N GLN A 278 12.10 16.69 6.01
CA GLN A 278 13.11 17.69 5.74
C GLN A 278 14.18 17.15 4.79
N MET A 279 14.65 15.92 5.00
CA MET A 279 15.62 15.30 4.11
C MET A 279 15.04 15.09 2.71
N PHE A 280 13.82 14.58 2.58
CA PHE A 280 13.19 14.37 1.29
C PHE A 280 12.92 15.68 0.55
N GLN A 281 12.50 16.74 1.25
CA GLN A 281 12.32 18.08 0.68
C GLN A 281 13.62 18.70 0.17
N SER A 282 14.75 18.36 0.76
CA SER A 282 16.07 18.90 0.37
C SER A 282 16.78 18.09 -0.71
N SER A 283 16.17 17.01 -1.24
CA SER A 283 16.80 16.08 -2.16
C SER A 283 16.04 15.99 -3.49
N VAL A 284 16.77 15.80 -4.60
CA VAL A 284 16.18 15.61 -5.94
C VAL A 284 15.66 14.19 -6.09
N PHE A 285 16.51 13.19 -5.76
CA PHE A 285 16.19 11.77 -5.85
C PHE A 285 16.17 11.11 -4.47
N CYS A 286 15.16 10.28 -4.21
CA CYS A 286 15.02 9.54 -2.97
C CYS A 286 15.14 8.05 -3.21
N LEU A 287 16.20 7.42 -2.68
CA LEU A 287 16.49 6.01 -2.89
C LEU A 287 15.53 5.13 -2.08
N GLN A 288 14.84 4.21 -2.74
CA GLN A 288 13.81 3.35 -2.15
C GLN A 288 14.14 1.86 -2.34
N PRO A 289 15.23 1.34 -1.72
CA PRO A 289 15.52 -0.09 -1.76
C PRO A 289 14.47 -0.86 -0.97
N GLN A 290 14.30 -2.13 -1.34
CA GLN A 290 13.46 -3.06 -0.59
C GLN A 290 13.89 -3.15 0.88
N GLY A 291 12.94 -3.53 1.72
CA GLY A 291 13.19 -3.83 3.11
C GLY A 291 12.90 -5.27 3.44
N ASP A 292 11.94 -5.47 4.34
CA ASP A 292 11.46 -6.81 4.71
C ASP A 292 10.53 -7.37 3.64
N SER A 293 9.95 -6.48 2.84
CA SER A 293 9.14 -6.79 1.67
C SER A 293 9.40 -5.75 0.57
N TYR A 294 8.65 -5.85 -0.54
CA TYR A 294 8.88 -5.02 -1.73
C TYR A 294 8.64 -3.54 -1.50
N THR A 295 7.57 -3.20 -0.75
CA THR A 295 7.07 -1.82 -0.66
C THR A 295 7.50 -1.12 0.63
N ARG A 296 7.41 0.21 0.60
CA ARG A 296 7.79 1.07 1.72
C ARG A 296 6.87 2.29 1.80
N ARG A 297 6.47 2.66 3.01
CA ARG A 297 5.83 3.95 3.28
C ARG A 297 6.67 5.12 2.79
N SER A 298 8.00 5.05 2.97
CA SER A 298 8.93 6.10 2.57
C SER A 298 8.87 6.48 1.09
N ALA A 299 8.42 5.57 0.21
CA ALA A 299 8.18 5.90 -1.20
C ALA A 299 7.09 6.97 -1.33
N PHE A 300 5.99 6.86 -0.58
CA PHE A 300 4.90 7.83 -0.58
C PHE A 300 5.28 9.13 0.12
N ASP A 301 5.97 9.05 1.25
CA ASP A 301 6.47 10.23 1.96
C ASP A 301 7.49 11.01 1.09
N SER A 302 8.33 10.31 0.31
CA SER A 302 9.26 10.97 -0.62
C SER A 302 8.52 11.67 -1.77
N MET A 303 7.52 11.03 -2.36
CA MET A 303 6.69 11.64 -3.40
C MET A 303 5.89 12.82 -2.86
N LEU A 304 5.33 12.72 -1.64
CA LEU A 304 4.69 13.84 -0.95
C LEU A 304 5.63 15.05 -0.78
N ALA A 305 6.92 14.80 -0.58
CA ALA A 305 7.95 15.83 -0.52
C ALA A 305 8.42 16.33 -1.91
N GLY A 306 7.82 15.88 -3.00
CA GLY A 306 8.24 16.21 -4.36
C GLY A 306 9.63 15.65 -4.73
N CYS A 307 10.12 14.65 -4.01
CA CYS A 307 11.37 13.95 -4.27
C CYS A 307 11.11 12.78 -5.22
N ILE A 308 11.89 12.68 -6.29
CA ILE A 308 11.73 11.64 -7.31
C ILE A 308 12.20 10.30 -6.73
N PRO A 309 11.33 9.29 -6.59
CA PRO A 309 11.74 8.00 -6.06
C PRO A 309 12.63 7.24 -7.05
N VAL A 310 13.68 6.60 -6.52
CA VAL A 310 14.51 5.65 -7.24
C VAL A 310 14.20 4.26 -6.73
N PHE A 311 13.61 3.43 -7.58
CA PHE A 311 13.29 2.05 -7.24
C PHE A 311 14.32 1.08 -7.78
N PHE A 312 14.52 -0.02 -7.05
CA PHE A 312 15.52 -1.04 -7.39
C PHE A 312 14.88 -2.39 -7.75
N HIS A 313 13.57 -2.50 -7.52
CA HIS A 313 12.79 -3.68 -7.86
C HIS A 313 11.37 -3.25 -8.32
N PRO A 314 10.80 -3.84 -9.38
CA PRO A 314 9.48 -3.44 -9.89
C PRO A 314 8.35 -3.65 -8.88
N GLY A 315 8.47 -4.65 -8.00
CA GLY A 315 7.55 -4.91 -6.91
C GLY A 315 7.47 -3.79 -5.86
N SER A 316 8.39 -2.82 -5.90
CA SER A 316 8.34 -1.68 -4.96
C SER A 316 7.25 -0.66 -5.31
N ALA A 317 6.84 -0.57 -6.59
CA ALA A 317 5.80 0.35 -7.01
C ALA A 317 5.04 -0.10 -8.27
N TYR A 318 5.75 -0.53 -9.33
CA TYR A 318 5.20 -0.63 -10.69
C TYR A 318 4.13 -1.69 -10.85
N THR A 319 4.27 -2.81 -10.15
CA THR A 319 3.30 -3.90 -10.12
C THR A 319 2.32 -3.81 -8.94
N GLN A 320 2.38 -2.73 -8.16
CA GLN A 320 1.60 -2.57 -6.93
C GLN A 320 0.44 -1.58 -7.13
N TYR A 321 0.76 -0.29 -7.26
CA TYR A 321 -0.19 0.81 -7.16
C TYR A 321 -0.77 1.20 -8.52
N THR A 322 -1.23 0.21 -9.28
CA THR A 322 -1.65 0.35 -10.69
C THR A 322 -2.85 1.26 -10.90
N TRP A 323 -3.64 1.50 -9.85
CA TRP A 323 -4.75 2.46 -9.89
C TRP A 323 -4.32 3.90 -9.57
N HIS A 324 -3.20 4.07 -8.86
CA HIS A 324 -2.77 5.34 -8.30
C HIS A 324 -1.62 5.97 -9.09
N LEU A 325 -0.76 5.17 -9.68
CA LEU A 325 0.41 5.61 -10.41
C LEU A 325 0.25 5.42 -11.91
N PRO A 326 0.85 6.29 -12.75
CA PRO A 326 0.87 6.10 -14.19
C PRO A 326 1.55 4.80 -14.60
N LYS A 327 1.06 4.14 -15.66
CA LYS A 327 1.69 2.95 -16.24
C LYS A 327 3.14 3.20 -16.64
N ASN A 328 3.39 4.33 -17.29
CA ASN A 328 4.75 4.73 -17.65
C ASN A 328 5.48 5.26 -16.42
N TYR A 329 6.22 4.38 -15.77
CA TYR A 329 7.00 4.68 -14.56
C TYR A 329 8.11 5.71 -14.77
N THR A 330 8.59 5.89 -16.00
CA THR A 330 9.66 6.87 -16.30
C THR A 330 9.20 8.32 -16.15
N LYS A 331 7.88 8.54 -16.06
CA LYS A 331 7.33 9.87 -15.81
C LYS A 331 7.54 10.37 -14.40
N TYR A 332 7.63 9.47 -13.40
CA TYR A 332 7.65 9.85 -11.99
C TYR A 332 8.77 9.18 -11.17
N SER A 333 9.56 8.29 -11.76
CA SER A 333 10.57 7.53 -11.01
C SER A 333 11.76 7.15 -11.89
N VAL A 334 12.86 6.78 -11.23
CA VAL A 334 14.02 6.15 -11.86
C VAL A 334 14.07 4.70 -11.45
N PHE A 335 14.34 3.80 -12.40
CA PHE A 335 14.55 2.38 -12.13
C PHE A 335 16.01 2.02 -12.31
N ILE A 336 16.62 1.46 -11.27
CA ILE A 336 17.98 0.93 -11.25
C ILE A 336 17.91 -0.50 -10.69
N PRO A 337 18.05 -1.54 -11.51
CA PRO A 337 17.99 -2.92 -11.02
C PRO A 337 18.98 -3.18 -9.87
N GLU A 338 18.56 -3.94 -8.85
CA GLU A 338 19.43 -4.29 -7.71
C GLU A 338 20.74 -4.96 -8.14
N ASP A 339 20.69 -5.78 -9.20
CA ASP A 339 21.85 -6.45 -9.74
C ASP A 339 22.91 -5.49 -10.31
N ASP A 340 22.51 -4.31 -10.75
CA ASP A 340 23.47 -3.30 -11.21
C ASP A 340 24.32 -2.79 -10.05
N LEU A 341 23.73 -2.63 -8.85
CA LEU A 341 24.52 -2.31 -7.66
C LEU A 341 25.27 -3.53 -7.15
N ARG A 342 24.60 -4.67 -7.00
CA ARG A 342 25.15 -5.86 -6.36
C ARG A 342 26.29 -6.50 -7.15
N LYS A 343 26.12 -6.64 -8.48
CA LYS A 343 27.05 -7.35 -9.36
C LYS A 343 27.96 -6.45 -10.17
N ARG A 344 27.45 -5.27 -10.57
CA ARG A 344 28.17 -4.33 -11.46
C ARG A 344 28.78 -3.16 -10.72
N ASN A 345 28.42 -2.97 -9.44
CA ASN A 345 28.90 -1.91 -8.57
C ASN A 345 28.82 -0.51 -9.20
N ILE A 346 27.67 -0.19 -9.83
CA ILE A 346 27.47 1.10 -10.49
C ILE A 346 27.48 2.24 -9.47
N SER A 347 27.93 3.42 -9.88
CA SER A 347 27.83 4.65 -9.12
C SER A 347 26.42 5.25 -9.26
N LEU A 348 25.73 5.42 -8.13
CA LEU A 348 24.44 6.11 -8.09
C LEU A 348 24.58 7.58 -8.47
N GLU A 349 25.65 8.23 -8.01
CA GLU A 349 25.94 9.62 -8.35
C GLU A 349 26.10 9.80 -9.87
N GLU A 350 26.94 9.00 -10.52
CA GLU A 350 27.13 9.06 -11.97
C GLU A 350 25.81 8.78 -12.71
N ARG A 351 25.08 7.74 -12.29
CA ARG A 351 23.84 7.34 -12.95
C ARG A 351 22.76 8.42 -12.87
N LEU A 352 22.60 9.04 -11.71
CA LEU A 352 21.57 10.06 -11.49
C LEU A 352 21.97 11.43 -12.08
N SER A 353 23.25 11.76 -12.09
CA SER A 353 23.76 13.00 -12.71
C SER A 353 23.63 13.03 -14.22
N GLN A 354 23.54 11.86 -14.87
CA GLN A 354 23.37 11.74 -16.32
C GLN A 354 21.94 12.06 -16.79
N ILE A 355 20.95 12.13 -15.86
CA ILE A 355 19.57 12.44 -16.23
C ILE A 355 19.49 13.94 -16.57
N PRO A 356 19.01 14.31 -17.78
CA PRO A 356 18.96 15.70 -18.19
C PRO A 356 18.08 16.55 -17.25
N PRO A 357 18.49 17.80 -16.95
CA PRO A 357 17.75 18.68 -16.04
C PRO A 357 16.26 18.88 -16.42
N ASP A 358 15.95 18.97 -17.71
CA ASP A 358 14.57 19.09 -18.17
C ASP A 358 13.76 17.83 -17.87
N GLN A 359 14.36 16.64 -17.99
CA GLN A 359 13.72 15.39 -17.61
C GLN A 359 13.49 15.31 -16.10
N VAL A 360 14.46 15.70 -15.28
CA VAL A 360 14.33 15.79 -13.82
C VAL A 360 13.19 16.74 -13.45
N LYS A 361 13.09 17.88 -14.11
CA LYS A 361 11.99 18.85 -13.90
C LYS A 361 10.64 18.22 -14.20
N MET A 362 10.47 17.61 -15.39
CA MET A 362 9.22 16.94 -15.78
C MET A 362 8.82 15.83 -14.81
N MET A 363 9.79 15.00 -14.37
CA MET A 363 9.52 13.92 -13.41
C MET A 363 9.07 14.49 -12.06
N ARG A 364 9.71 15.56 -11.57
CA ARG A 364 9.32 16.22 -10.32
C ARG A 364 7.93 16.83 -10.40
N GLU A 365 7.60 17.48 -11.50
CA GLU A 365 6.27 18.02 -11.76
C GLU A 365 5.21 16.92 -11.73
N GLU A 366 5.49 15.78 -12.35
CA GLU A 366 4.58 14.62 -12.32
C GLU A 366 4.43 14.07 -10.90
N VAL A 367 5.52 13.87 -10.16
CA VAL A 367 5.48 13.43 -8.75
C VAL A 367 4.60 14.34 -7.90
N ILE A 368 4.75 15.66 -8.05
CA ILE A 368 3.97 16.65 -7.30
C ILE A 368 2.49 16.62 -7.73
N ASN A 369 2.21 16.44 -9.03
CA ASN A 369 0.84 16.33 -9.54
C ASN A 369 0.14 15.06 -9.06
N LEU A 370 0.89 13.99 -8.76
CA LEU A 370 0.35 12.74 -8.23
C LEU A 370 -0.02 12.81 -6.75
N ILE A 371 0.45 13.80 -6.00
CA ILE A 371 0.23 13.91 -4.54
C ILE A 371 -1.22 13.66 -4.13
N PRO A 372 -2.25 14.30 -4.73
CA PRO A 372 -3.64 14.07 -4.31
C PRO A 372 -4.05 12.60 -4.34
N ARG A 373 -3.61 11.85 -5.34
CA ARG A 373 -3.96 10.44 -5.55
C ARG A 373 -3.22 9.47 -4.61
N LEU A 374 -2.22 9.96 -3.88
CA LEU A 374 -1.36 9.15 -3.01
C LEU A 374 -1.62 9.40 -1.53
N ILE A 375 -2.37 10.44 -1.18
CA ILE A 375 -2.74 10.79 0.18
C ILE A 375 -4.19 10.41 0.48
N TYR A 376 -4.51 10.30 1.75
CA TYR A 376 -5.89 10.19 2.23
C TYR A 376 -6.27 11.53 2.86
N ALA A 377 -7.33 12.18 2.39
CA ALA A 377 -7.88 13.38 2.99
C ALA A 377 -8.32 13.10 4.44
N ASP A 378 -8.46 14.14 5.24
CA ASP A 378 -9.02 14.01 6.62
C ASP A 378 -10.36 13.27 6.54
N PRO A 379 -10.53 12.12 7.22
CA PRO A 379 -11.76 11.34 7.12
C PRO A 379 -13.03 12.06 7.58
N ARG A 380 -12.88 13.22 8.22
CA ARG A 380 -13.98 14.08 8.70
C ARG A 380 -14.38 15.15 7.67
N SER A 381 -13.68 15.20 6.54
CA SER A 381 -13.89 16.18 5.48
C SER A 381 -13.81 15.51 4.10
N LYS A 382 -13.96 16.30 3.05
CA LYS A 382 -13.93 15.88 1.64
C LYS A 382 -13.19 16.92 0.82
N LEU A 383 -12.41 16.47 -0.16
CA LEU A 383 -11.86 17.34 -1.20
C LEU A 383 -12.92 17.54 -2.29
N ASP A 384 -13.04 18.74 -2.82
CA ASP A 384 -14.08 19.09 -3.80
C ASP A 384 -13.62 18.82 -5.24
N SER A 385 -12.37 19.15 -5.58
CA SER A 385 -11.82 19.06 -6.93
C SER A 385 -10.82 17.94 -7.12
N HIS A 386 -10.28 17.36 -6.03
CA HIS A 386 -9.32 16.26 -6.08
C HIS A 386 -9.96 14.94 -5.64
N LYS A 387 -9.55 13.87 -6.30
CA LYS A 387 -9.79 12.51 -5.84
C LYS A 387 -8.56 12.04 -5.06
N ASP A 388 -8.75 11.73 -3.78
CA ASP A 388 -7.70 11.17 -2.93
C ASP A 388 -7.51 9.67 -3.15
N ALA A 389 -6.57 9.05 -2.41
CA ALA A 389 -6.31 7.62 -2.54
C ALA A 389 -7.53 6.75 -2.22
N PHE A 390 -8.41 7.20 -1.33
CA PHE A 390 -9.68 6.54 -1.04
C PHE A 390 -10.61 6.57 -2.26
N ASP A 391 -10.84 7.75 -2.84
CA ASP A 391 -11.75 7.92 -3.98
C ASP A 391 -11.29 7.09 -5.19
N VAL A 392 -9.97 7.11 -5.46
CA VAL A 392 -9.37 6.29 -6.54
C VAL A 392 -9.59 4.80 -6.29
N SER A 393 -9.40 4.34 -5.05
CA SER A 393 -9.56 2.93 -4.70
C SER A 393 -11.02 2.47 -4.81
N VAL A 394 -11.96 3.26 -4.30
CA VAL A 394 -13.40 2.95 -4.37
C VAL A 394 -13.89 2.92 -5.82
N GLN A 395 -13.47 3.89 -6.63
CA GLN A 395 -13.81 3.92 -8.05
C GLN A 395 -13.28 2.67 -8.77
N ALA A 396 -12.03 2.30 -8.54
CA ALA A 396 -11.43 1.12 -9.17
C ALA A 396 -12.13 -0.20 -8.78
N ILE A 397 -12.57 -0.33 -7.53
CA ILE A 397 -13.39 -1.46 -7.08
C ILE A 397 -14.74 -1.48 -7.79
N ILE A 398 -15.43 -0.35 -7.87
CA ILE A 398 -16.72 -0.26 -8.56
C ILE A 398 -16.58 -0.65 -10.03
N ASP A 399 -15.54 -0.14 -10.71
CA ASP A 399 -15.26 -0.46 -12.12
C ASP A 399 -14.96 -1.95 -12.31
N LYS A 400 -14.18 -2.54 -11.39
CA LYS A 400 -13.88 -3.99 -11.39
C LYS A 400 -15.16 -4.82 -11.24
N VAL A 401 -15.99 -4.52 -10.23
CA VAL A 401 -17.24 -5.26 -9.98
C VAL A 401 -18.22 -5.10 -11.13
N THR A 402 -18.29 -3.89 -11.71
CA THR A 402 -19.16 -3.62 -12.87
C THR A 402 -18.77 -4.47 -14.07
N ARG A 403 -17.46 -4.56 -14.38
CA ARG A 403 -16.96 -5.45 -15.44
C ARG A 403 -17.30 -6.91 -15.15
N MET A 404 -17.05 -7.41 -13.95
CA MET A 404 -17.37 -8.78 -13.57
C MET A 404 -18.88 -9.09 -13.69
N ARG A 405 -19.75 -8.14 -13.29
CA ARG A 405 -21.20 -8.31 -13.47
C ARG A 405 -21.57 -8.42 -14.94
N LYS A 406 -21.00 -7.59 -15.79
CA LYS A 406 -21.22 -7.64 -17.23
C LYS A 406 -20.78 -8.99 -17.81
N ASP A 407 -19.61 -9.48 -17.45
CA ASP A 407 -19.10 -10.78 -17.89
C ASP A 407 -20.00 -11.93 -17.48
N ILE A 408 -20.49 -11.93 -16.22
CA ILE A 408 -21.45 -12.94 -15.73
C ILE A 408 -22.77 -12.89 -16.52
N ILE A 409 -23.29 -11.69 -16.80
CA ILE A 409 -24.57 -11.51 -17.55
C ILE A 409 -24.40 -11.99 -19.00
N GLU A 410 -23.25 -11.73 -19.62
CA GLU A 410 -22.95 -12.12 -20.99
C GLU A 410 -22.50 -13.59 -21.12
N GLY A 411 -22.52 -14.35 -20.01
CA GLY A 411 -22.16 -15.77 -19.99
C GLY A 411 -20.67 -16.03 -20.23
N ARG A 412 -19.85 -15.00 -20.14
CA ARG A 412 -18.39 -15.15 -20.14
C ARG A 412 -17.99 -15.72 -18.79
N THR A 413 -17.59 -16.98 -18.76
CA THR A 413 -17.07 -17.61 -17.55
C THR A 413 -15.61 -17.25 -17.38
N ASN A 414 -15.22 -16.86 -16.16
CA ASN A 414 -13.82 -16.59 -15.79
C ASN A 414 -12.93 -17.85 -15.79
N ASP A 415 -13.38 -18.98 -16.35
CA ASP A 415 -12.54 -20.19 -16.47
C ASP A 415 -11.36 -20.00 -17.44
N ASP A 416 -11.43 -18.96 -18.30
CA ASP A 416 -10.27 -18.48 -19.09
C ASP A 416 -9.38 -17.50 -18.31
N PHE A 417 -9.74 -17.16 -17.09
CA PHE A 417 -8.88 -16.41 -16.18
C PHE A 417 -7.86 -17.38 -15.59
N ILE A 418 -6.89 -17.71 -16.40
CA ILE A 418 -5.66 -18.32 -15.94
C ILE A 418 -5.14 -17.39 -14.84
N GLU A 419 -4.88 -17.92 -13.63
CA GLU A 419 -4.13 -17.22 -12.56
C GLU A 419 -2.71 -16.91 -13.08
N GLU A 420 -2.60 -16.37 -14.26
CA GLU A 420 -1.31 -15.99 -14.81
C GLU A 420 -0.90 -14.66 -14.18
N LEU A 421 0.31 -14.66 -13.74
CA LEU A 421 1.10 -13.51 -13.28
C LEU A 421 0.94 -12.28 -14.18
N SER A 422 0.62 -12.50 -15.43
CA SER A 422 0.51 -11.53 -16.51
C SER A 422 -0.48 -10.39 -16.29
N TRP A 423 -1.60 -10.59 -15.60
CA TRP A 423 -2.61 -9.53 -15.49
C TRP A 423 -2.21 -8.35 -14.57
N LYS A 424 -1.41 -8.59 -13.54
CA LYS A 424 -0.87 -7.51 -12.67
C LYS A 424 0.21 -6.70 -13.39
N TYR A 425 0.87 -7.29 -14.37
CA TYR A 425 1.91 -6.65 -15.17
C TYR A 425 1.38 -6.13 -16.50
N ALA A 426 0.31 -6.74 -17.01
CA ALA A 426 -0.36 -6.32 -18.23
C ALA A 426 -1.13 -5.01 -18.00
N LEU A 427 -0.40 -3.95 -17.78
CA LEU A 427 -0.93 -2.59 -17.77
C LEU A 427 -1.16 -2.11 -19.22
N LEU A 428 -1.70 -3.00 -20.07
CA LEU A 428 -1.93 -2.71 -21.46
C LEU A 428 -3.24 -1.96 -21.63
N ASP A 429 -3.24 -0.95 -22.47
CA ASP A 429 -4.46 -0.34 -22.95
C ASP A 429 -5.13 -1.27 -23.97
N GLU A 430 -6.46 -1.13 -24.16
CA GLU A 430 -7.18 -1.94 -25.14
C GLU A 430 -6.51 -1.80 -26.52
N GLY A 431 -6.07 -2.93 -27.09
CA GLY A 431 -5.41 -3.02 -28.39
C GLY A 431 -3.89 -3.04 -28.38
N GLU A 432 -3.23 -2.93 -27.21
CA GLU A 432 -1.79 -3.14 -27.13
C GLU A 432 -1.45 -4.63 -27.11
N TYR A 433 -0.36 -5.00 -27.80
CA TYR A 433 0.09 -6.39 -27.91
C TYR A 433 0.82 -6.84 -26.64
N VAL A 434 0.40 -7.96 -26.06
CA VAL A 434 1.07 -8.59 -24.92
C VAL A 434 2.32 -9.29 -25.42
N GLY A 435 3.47 -8.63 -25.28
CA GLY A 435 4.79 -9.29 -25.43
C GLY A 435 5.22 -10.01 -24.14
N VAL A 436 6.50 -10.40 -24.09
CA VAL A 436 7.13 -10.82 -22.83
C VAL A 436 7.00 -9.67 -21.83
N HIS A 437 6.44 -9.96 -20.65
CA HIS A 437 6.23 -8.92 -19.67
C HIS A 437 7.57 -8.41 -19.15
N GLU A 438 7.76 -7.11 -19.17
CA GLU A 438 9.01 -6.43 -18.79
C GLU A 438 9.52 -6.87 -17.42
N TRP A 439 8.59 -7.20 -16.49
CA TRP A 439 8.91 -7.51 -15.11
C TRP A 439 8.99 -9.01 -14.79
N ASP A 440 8.65 -9.89 -15.72
CA ASP A 440 8.68 -11.33 -15.49
C ASP A 440 10.02 -11.85 -14.95
N PRO A 441 11.19 -11.37 -15.41
CA PRO A 441 12.48 -11.80 -14.87
C PRO A 441 12.67 -11.53 -13.37
N PHE A 442 11.91 -10.59 -12.80
CA PHE A 442 12.03 -10.21 -11.40
C PHE A 442 11.14 -11.05 -10.47
N PHE A 443 10.18 -11.80 -11.00
CA PHE A 443 9.16 -12.51 -10.24
C PHE A 443 9.09 -14.01 -10.56
N SER A 444 10.22 -14.72 -10.48
CA SER A 444 10.24 -16.18 -10.65
C SER A 444 9.39 -16.86 -9.58
N LYS A 445 8.44 -17.73 -9.99
CA LYS A 445 7.76 -18.63 -9.03
C LYS A 445 8.79 -19.57 -8.42
N PRO A 446 8.75 -19.84 -7.09
CA PRO A 446 9.51 -20.93 -6.51
C PRO A 446 9.04 -22.23 -7.15
N LYS A 447 9.97 -23.01 -7.68
CA LYS A 447 9.65 -24.38 -8.14
C LYS A 447 9.27 -25.21 -6.92
N PRO A 448 8.18 -26.01 -6.99
CA PRO A 448 7.91 -26.99 -5.94
C PRO A 448 9.04 -28.01 -5.92
N ASN A 449 9.78 -28.06 -4.82
CA ASN A 449 10.74 -29.11 -4.43
C ASN A 449 11.48 -29.85 -5.54
N ASP A 450 12.57 -29.30 -6.02
CA ASP A 450 13.77 -30.10 -6.32
C ASP A 450 14.71 -29.93 -5.10
N GLY A 451 14.85 -30.99 -4.32
CA GLY A 451 15.63 -30.99 -3.09
C GLY A 451 17.12 -30.90 -3.33
N ASN A 452 17.56 -29.87 -3.97
CA ASN A 452 18.96 -29.39 -3.96
C ASN A 452 19.05 -28.10 -4.74
N SER A 453 19.60 -27.08 -4.10
CA SER A 453 20.11 -25.84 -4.64
C SER A 453 19.31 -24.57 -4.33
N ASP A 454 20.05 -23.64 -3.84
CA ASP A 454 19.92 -22.18 -3.86
C ASP A 454 18.50 -21.62 -4.10
N SER A 455 17.82 -21.35 -2.98
CA SER A 455 16.52 -20.73 -2.93
C SER A 455 16.56 -19.31 -3.49
N ASP A 456 16.21 -19.17 -4.75
CA ASP A 456 15.93 -17.89 -5.36
C ASP A 456 14.60 -17.31 -4.86
N GLY A 457 14.69 -16.28 -4.13
CA GLY A 457 13.91 -15.05 -4.18
C GLY A 457 12.52 -14.99 -3.58
N SER A 458 11.73 -16.05 -3.41
CA SER A 458 10.33 -15.94 -3.00
C SER A 458 9.98 -16.58 -1.66
N GLY A 459 10.78 -17.55 -1.18
CA GLY A 459 10.75 -17.98 0.23
C GLY A 459 11.32 -16.91 1.16
N SER A 460 12.10 -15.98 0.60
CA SER A 460 12.82 -14.98 1.38
C SER A 460 11.98 -13.81 1.88
N SER A 461 10.83 -13.48 1.27
CA SER A 461 10.03 -12.35 1.77
C SER A 461 9.27 -12.69 3.06
N ALA A 462 8.72 -13.89 3.19
CA ALA A 462 8.13 -14.35 4.45
C ALA A 462 9.22 -14.69 5.49
N GLU A 463 10.35 -15.22 5.03
CA GLU A 463 11.48 -15.58 5.90
C GLU A 463 12.36 -14.37 6.24
N ALA A 464 12.52 -13.40 5.34
CA ALA A 464 13.12 -12.10 5.61
C ALA A 464 12.23 -11.26 6.56
N ALA A 465 10.91 -11.30 6.40
CA ALA A 465 9.99 -10.76 7.39
C ALA A 465 10.21 -11.41 8.77
N LYS A 466 10.30 -12.75 8.84
CA LYS A 466 10.61 -13.47 10.09
C LYS A 466 11.93 -13.00 10.76
N ASN A 467 12.96 -12.79 9.98
CA ASN A 467 14.31 -12.49 10.50
C ASN A 467 14.50 -11.01 10.85
N SER A 468 13.94 -10.12 10.07
CA SER A 468 14.01 -8.68 10.33
C SER A 468 13.25 -8.30 11.59
N TRP A 469 12.06 -8.85 11.79
CA TRP A 469 11.27 -8.60 12.98
C TRP A 469 11.88 -9.23 14.24
N LYS A 470 12.65 -10.33 14.14
CA LYS A 470 13.45 -10.85 15.27
C LYS A 470 14.52 -9.84 15.70
N ASN A 471 15.04 -9.06 14.79
CA ASN A 471 16.05 -8.02 15.10
C ASN A 471 15.42 -6.76 15.69
N GLU A 472 14.22 -6.34 15.23
CA GLU A 472 13.47 -5.28 15.92
C GLU A 472 13.09 -5.66 17.35
N GLN A 473 12.87 -6.96 17.65
CA GLN A 473 12.63 -7.43 19.02
C GLN A 473 13.81 -7.26 19.97
N ARG A 474 15.04 -7.41 19.48
CA ARG A 474 16.25 -7.20 20.29
C ARG A 474 16.54 -5.73 20.57
N GLN A 475 15.82 -4.81 19.91
CA GLN A 475 16.01 -3.37 20.00
C GLN A 475 15.06 -2.67 20.98
N HIS A 476 14.03 -3.37 21.43
CA HIS A 476 13.04 -2.86 22.38
C HIS A 476 12.99 -3.66 23.69
N SER A 477 13.95 -4.58 23.94
CA SER A 477 14.19 -5.24 25.21
C SER A 477 15.42 -4.54 25.95
#